data_a2ef79ed77f7448f00b9410d864b344e
#
_entry.id   a2ef79ed77f7448f00b9410d864b344e
#
_cell.length_a   1.000
_cell.length_b   1.000
_cell.length_c   1.000
_cell.angle_alpha   90.00
_cell.angle_beta   90.00
_cell.angle_gamma   90.00
#
_symmetry.space_group_name_H-M   'P 1'
#
loop_
_entity.id
_entity.type
_entity.pdbx_description
1 polymer ?
#
loop_
_entity_poly.entity_id
_entity_poly.type
_entity_poly.pdbx_seq_one_letter_code
_entity_poly.pdbx_strand_id
1 'polypeptide(L)'
;LRTGKVEQAISFWEQGTENLISSTNRSNYKNLFTMQLAISSQNGEFKKSYFLNSILNSGKFLANGHFEEYANHVLGGGHSFSLAETTNLFIDEIVTIVKPYLDKQKYENPITISELLSHFSPYSDSVQNDILERFTVNYTHNIEQQIERCNQVLNDNVAQSYDAGYELYKITQDDLSKLKSALSSNSLKYQLIVDKLADVIVSCSIAYFNEYRDTDHDPGDEALRLLKIARGIAVGDKIKERIDEGLPVVQEYVVDKPQRDKLLPVKKERDFIYSLLNKANAAVPSSQLPEKAGALVEGAKPKLNAMGDVLGSRDPDYLSLSDLVSSNAIGMCVEYLNWVVDDANQRYSNNEFARRVAMQTAITTIKPPFLKIGVLDMAPTTRSNFRDIREKLGMMTQSRTTSSS
;
A
#
# COMPACT_ATOMS: atom_id res chain seq x y z
N LEU A 1 -0.28 -62.56 -5.20
CA LEU A 1 0.98 -61.77 -5.13
C LEU A 1 2.20 -62.55 -5.58
N ARG A 2 2.34 -63.82 -5.24
CA ARG A 2 3.49 -64.65 -5.70
C ARG A 2 3.54 -64.89 -7.23
N THR A 3 2.47 -64.55 -7.97
CA THR A 3 2.32 -64.80 -9.41
C THR A 3 2.47 -63.54 -10.28
N GLY A 4 2.83 -62.40 -9.72
CA GLY A 4 2.94 -61.11 -10.46
C GLY A 4 1.61 -60.49 -10.96
N LYS A 5 0.48 -61.00 -10.52
CA LYS A 5 -0.87 -60.50 -10.92
C LYS A 5 -1.42 -59.50 -9.92
N VAL A 6 -0.66 -58.43 -9.68
CA VAL A 6 -1.02 -57.41 -8.67
C VAL A 6 -2.32 -56.71 -9.06
N GLU A 7 -2.50 -56.35 -10.30
CA GLU A 7 -3.72 -55.66 -10.80
C GLU A 7 -4.98 -56.52 -10.66
N GLN A 8 -4.86 -57.84 -10.92
CA GLN A 8 -5.96 -58.74 -10.68
C GLN A 8 -6.31 -58.89 -9.20
N ALA A 9 -5.32 -58.85 -8.31
CA ALA A 9 -5.55 -58.92 -6.87
C ALA A 9 -6.25 -57.62 -6.38
N ILE A 10 -5.87 -56.47 -6.89
CA ILE A 10 -6.52 -55.20 -6.57
C ILE A 10 -7.96 -55.25 -7.06
N SER A 11 -8.22 -55.58 -8.30
CA SER A 11 -9.57 -55.67 -8.86
C SER A 11 -10.47 -56.67 -8.07
N PHE A 12 -9.90 -57.79 -7.65
CA PHE A 12 -10.63 -58.72 -6.79
C PHE A 12 -11.04 -58.12 -5.42
N TRP A 13 -10.13 -57.38 -4.78
CA TRP A 13 -10.44 -56.76 -3.51
C TRP A 13 -11.39 -55.56 -3.68
N GLU A 14 -11.29 -54.79 -4.78
CA GLU A 14 -12.24 -53.71 -5.10
C GLU A 14 -13.65 -54.25 -5.22
N GLN A 15 -13.86 -55.33 -6.00
CA GLN A 15 -15.15 -55.99 -6.11
C GLN A 15 -15.66 -56.52 -4.75
N GLY A 16 -14.75 -57.03 -3.92
CA GLY A 16 -15.08 -57.49 -2.57
C GLY A 16 -15.48 -56.37 -1.61
N THR A 17 -15.07 -55.10 -1.88
CA THR A 17 -15.48 -53.96 -1.08
C THR A 17 -16.76 -53.29 -1.53
N GLU A 18 -17.19 -53.48 -2.78
CA GLU A 18 -18.46 -52.97 -3.34
C GLU A 18 -19.68 -53.63 -2.74
N ASN A 19 -19.60 -54.89 -2.36
CA ASN A 19 -20.75 -55.75 -1.96
C ASN A 19 -20.95 -55.82 -0.43
N LEU A 20 -20.80 -54.84 0.30
CA LEU A 20 -20.80 -54.52 1.73
C LEU A 20 -21.54 -55.44 2.71
N ILE A 21 -20.93 -55.60 3.90
CA ILE A 21 -21.42 -55.85 5.27
C ILE A 21 -21.08 -57.26 5.80
N SER A 22 -19.88 -57.76 5.62
CA SER A 22 -19.39 -58.93 6.35
C SER A 22 -17.99 -58.75 6.91
N SER A 23 -17.57 -59.55 7.87
CA SER A 23 -16.20 -59.59 8.40
C SER A 23 -15.14 -59.80 7.28
N THR A 24 -15.52 -60.39 6.17
CA THR A 24 -14.69 -60.61 5.00
C THR A 24 -14.29 -59.29 4.32
N ASN A 25 -15.16 -58.29 4.29
CA ASN A 25 -14.94 -57.03 3.65
C ASN A 25 -13.86 -56.16 4.39
N ARG A 26 -13.75 -56.31 5.72
CA ARG A 26 -12.73 -55.62 6.50
C ARG A 26 -11.33 -56.03 6.10
N SER A 27 -11.10 -57.33 5.90
CA SER A 27 -9.84 -57.85 5.40
C SER A 27 -9.56 -57.38 3.96
N ASN A 28 -10.61 -57.26 3.13
CA ASN A 28 -10.48 -56.75 1.76
C ASN A 28 -10.03 -55.26 1.76
N TYR A 29 -10.64 -54.42 2.56
CA TYR A 29 -10.19 -53.01 2.68
C TYR A 29 -8.75 -52.91 3.14
N LYS A 30 -8.37 -53.64 4.19
CA LYS A 30 -6.98 -53.63 4.71
C LYS A 30 -6.01 -54.10 3.62
N ASN A 31 -6.30 -55.18 2.92
CA ASN A 31 -5.46 -55.72 1.86
C ASN A 31 -5.40 -54.78 0.65
N LEU A 32 -6.53 -54.16 0.29
CA LEU A 32 -6.63 -53.23 -0.80
C LEU A 32 -5.74 -52.00 -0.59
N PHE A 33 -5.92 -51.25 0.51
CA PHE A 33 -5.17 -50.03 0.69
C PHE A 33 -3.68 -50.28 0.94
N THR A 34 -3.32 -51.33 1.66
CA THR A 34 -1.89 -51.66 1.90
C THR A 34 -1.20 -52.06 0.59
N MET A 35 -1.89 -52.76 -0.31
CA MET A 35 -1.35 -53.12 -1.61
C MET A 35 -1.24 -51.89 -2.52
N GLN A 36 -2.29 -51.09 -2.58
CA GLN A 36 -2.28 -49.85 -3.36
C GLN A 36 -1.15 -48.90 -2.92
N LEU A 37 -0.93 -48.76 -1.60
CA LEU A 37 0.18 -48.00 -1.05
C LEU A 37 1.53 -48.62 -1.44
N ALA A 38 1.70 -49.93 -1.31
CA ALA A 38 2.93 -50.62 -1.62
C ALA A 38 3.35 -50.52 -3.09
N ILE A 39 2.38 -50.53 -4.03
CA ILE A 39 2.67 -50.43 -5.47
C ILE A 39 2.76 -48.98 -5.98
N SER A 40 2.28 -48.01 -5.18
CA SER A 40 2.28 -46.60 -5.57
C SER A 40 3.71 -46.03 -5.77
N SER A 41 4.71 -46.64 -5.11
CA SER A 41 6.11 -46.23 -5.16
C SER A 41 7.07 -47.35 -5.60
N GLN A 42 6.59 -48.37 -6.28
CA GLN A 42 7.41 -49.48 -6.78
C GLN A 42 8.29 -49.05 -7.95
N ASN A 43 9.51 -49.58 -8.00
CA ASN A 43 10.47 -49.43 -9.10
C ASN A 43 10.84 -47.97 -9.47
N GLY A 44 10.70 -47.05 -8.55
CA GLY A 44 11.04 -45.62 -8.77
C GLY A 44 9.96 -44.85 -9.57
N GLU A 45 8.87 -45.51 -9.98
CA GLU A 45 7.71 -44.87 -10.59
C GLU A 45 6.66 -44.59 -9.52
N PHE A 46 6.19 -43.34 -9.47
CA PHE A 46 5.09 -42.95 -8.58
C PHE A 46 3.74 -43.08 -9.31
N LYS A 47 2.91 -44.01 -8.87
CA LYS A 47 1.57 -44.23 -9.41
C LYS A 47 0.52 -43.49 -8.57
N LYS A 48 0.26 -42.24 -8.94
CA LYS A 48 -0.60 -41.29 -8.24
C LYS A 48 -2.00 -41.87 -7.90
N SER A 49 -2.66 -42.54 -8.85
CA SER A 49 -4.00 -43.11 -8.63
C SER A 49 -4.04 -44.17 -7.54
N TYR A 50 -3.06 -45.07 -7.51
CA TYR A 50 -2.95 -46.06 -6.45
C TYR A 50 -2.68 -45.45 -5.07
N PHE A 51 -1.82 -44.41 -5.03
CA PHE A 51 -1.56 -43.69 -3.80
C PHE A 51 -2.83 -43.04 -3.25
N LEU A 52 -3.54 -42.26 -4.07
CA LEU A 52 -4.77 -41.57 -3.67
C LEU A 52 -5.88 -42.55 -3.25
N ASN A 53 -6.06 -43.62 -4.02
CA ASN A 53 -7.03 -44.67 -3.68
C ASN A 53 -6.68 -45.40 -2.37
N SER A 54 -5.37 -45.56 -2.06
CA SER A 54 -4.96 -46.14 -0.77
C SER A 54 -5.41 -45.28 0.41
N ILE A 55 -5.36 -43.98 0.29
CA ILE A 55 -5.84 -43.04 1.32
C ILE A 55 -7.34 -43.16 1.48
N LEU A 56 -8.09 -43.13 0.41
CA LEU A 56 -9.55 -43.28 0.44
C LEU A 56 -9.99 -44.59 1.10
N ASN A 57 -9.37 -45.70 0.72
CA ASN A 57 -9.73 -47.04 1.23
C ASN A 57 -9.24 -47.26 2.67
N SER A 58 -8.09 -46.67 3.08
CA SER A 58 -7.67 -46.69 4.47
C SER A 58 -8.64 -45.90 5.38
N GLY A 59 -9.15 -44.77 4.89
CA GLY A 59 -10.16 -44.00 5.61
C GLY A 59 -11.45 -44.78 5.85
N LYS A 60 -11.93 -45.47 4.82
CA LYS A 60 -13.08 -46.37 4.96
C LYS A 60 -12.86 -47.49 5.97
N PHE A 61 -11.65 -48.03 6.03
CA PHE A 61 -11.27 -49.04 7.00
C PHE A 61 -11.13 -48.50 8.42
N LEU A 62 -10.47 -47.36 8.60
CA LEU A 62 -10.20 -46.74 9.91
C LEU A 62 -11.43 -46.02 10.48
N ALA A 63 -12.21 -45.33 9.64
CA ALA A 63 -13.31 -44.48 10.10
C ALA A 63 -14.59 -45.23 10.54
N ASN A 64 -14.81 -46.45 10.08
CA ASN A 64 -16.08 -47.19 10.30
C ASN A 64 -15.99 -48.26 11.42
N GLY A 65 -15.05 -48.16 12.35
CA GLY A 65 -14.87 -49.14 13.44
C GLY A 65 -14.32 -50.49 12.97
N HIS A 66 -14.11 -50.69 11.67
CA HIS A 66 -13.60 -51.92 11.09
C HIS A 66 -12.19 -52.27 11.61
N PHE A 67 -11.41 -51.26 11.90
CA PHE A 67 -10.05 -51.44 12.44
C PHE A 67 -10.10 -52.12 13.84
N GLU A 68 -10.89 -51.64 14.76
CA GLU A 68 -10.97 -52.17 16.11
C GLU A 68 -11.44 -53.65 16.12
N GLU A 69 -12.48 -53.97 15.31
CA GLU A 69 -12.95 -55.33 15.17
C GLU A 69 -11.91 -56.23 14.47
N TYR A 70 -11.18 -55.72 13.49
CA TYR A 70 -10.08 -56.45 12.82
C TYR A 70 -8.95 -56.72 13.83
N ALA A 71 -8.52 -55.70 14.55
CA ALA A 71 -7.43 -55.78 15.52
C ALA A 71 -7.78 -56.79 16.65
N ASN A 72 -8.98 -56.72 17.17
CA ASN A 72 -9.47 -57.68 18.21
C ASN A 72 -9.56 -59.13 17.68
N HIS A 73 -9.93 -59.29 16.41
CA HIS A 73 -10.03 -60.65 15.82
C HIS A 73 -8.65 -61.25 15.50
N VAL A 74 -7.69 -60.45 15.00
CA VAL A 74 -6.38 -60.92 14.56
C VAL A 74 -5.40 -61.10 15.71
N LEU A 75 -5.47 -60.24 16.72
CA LEU A 75 -4.47 -60.17 17.82
C LEU A 75 -4.95 -60.88 19.09
N GLY A 76 -6.17 -61.33 19.12
CA GLY A 76 -6.76 -61.96 20.32
C GLY A 76 -6.97 -60.90 21.43
N GLY A 77 -8.07 -60.98 22.16
CA GLY A 77 -8.64 -59.97 23.04
C GLY A 77 -7.80 -59.51 24.27
N GLY A 78 -6.54 -59.22 24.09
CA GLY A 78 -5.65 -58.73 25.16
C GLY A 78 -4.86 -57.46 24.83
N HIS A 79 -4.98 -56.93 23.62
CA HIS A 79 -4.23 -55.74 23.18
C HIS A 79 -5.20 -54.59 22.94
N SER A 80 -5.01 -53.49 23.65
CA SER A 80 -5.70 -52.23 23.37
C SER A 80 -4.94 -51.45 22.30
N PHE A 81 -5.43 -51.42 21.04
CA PHE A 81 -4.94 -50.54 20.01
C PHE A 81 -5.73 -49.23 20.05
N SER A 82 -5.02 -48.11 20.11
CA SER A 82 -5.63 -46.81 19.95
C SER A 82 -5.85 -46.56 18.46
N LEU A 83 -7.10 -46.41 18.06
CA LEU A 83 -7.46 -46.01 16.70
C LEU A 83 -6.82 -44.67 16.34
N ALA A 84 -6.78 -43.73 17.29
CA ALA A 84 -6.16 -42.43 17.09
C ALA A 84 -4.66 -42.50 16.82
N GLU A 85 -3.90 -43.31 17.57
CA GLU A 85 -2.48 -43.51 17.36
C GLU A 85 -2.20 -44.18 16.01
N THR A 86 -3.00 -45.19 15.65
CA THR A 86 -2.86 -45.88 14.34
C THR A 86 -3.15 -44.93 13.18
N THR A 87 -4.20 -44.12 13.33
CA THR A 87 -4.55 -43.09 12.33
C THR A 87 -3.42 -42.07 12.18
N ASN A 88 -2.85 -41.58 13.28
CA ASN A 88 -1.74 -40.62 13.25
C ASN A 88 -0.49 -41.20 12.58
N LEU A 89 -0.11 -42.43 12.94
CA LEU A 89 1.03 -43.13 12.28
C LEU A 89 0.83 -43.29 10.79
N PHE A 90 -0.40 -43.62 10.36
CA PHE A 90 -0.72 -43.74 8.94
C PHE A 90 -0.64 -42.38 8.24
N ILE A 91 -1.13 -41.31 8.86
CA ILE A 91 -1.05 -39.95 8.32
C ILE A 91 0.40 -39.51 8.21
N ASP A 92 1.24 -39.76 9.23
CA ASP A 92 2.69 -39.46 9.18
C ASP A 92 3.37 -40.12 8.00
N GLU A 93 3.04 -41.40 7.73
CA GLU A 93 3.59 -42.13 6.60
C GLU A 93 3.11 -41.52 5.26
N ILE A 94 1.81 -41.22 5.13
CA ILE A 94 1.25 -40.58 3.92
C ILE A 94 1.89 -39.22 3.68
N VAL A 95 2.05 -38.39 4.70
CA VAL A 95 2.71 -37.07 4.58
C VAL A 95 4.15 -37.25 4.12
N THR A 96 4.86 -38.22 4.68
CA THR A 96 6.26 -38.51 4.31
C THR A 96 6.38 -38.94 2.86
N ILE A 97 5.50 -39.85 2.42
CA ILE A 97 5.51 -40.35 1.04
C ILE A 97 5.15 -39.28 0.03
N VAL A 98 4.12 -38.46 0.32
CA VAL A 98 3.58 -37.50 -0.66
C VAL A 98 4.44 -36.24 -0.82
N LYS A 99 5.16 -35.84 0.25
CA LYS A 99 5.90 -34.57 0.27
C LYS A 99 6.81 -34.35 -0.96
N PRO A 100 7.59 -35.31 -1.45
CA PRO A 100 8.36 -35.13 -2.68
C PRO A 100 7.52 -34.90 -3.94
N TYR A 101 6.29 -35.42 -3.97
CA TYR A 101 5.40 -35.41 -5.14
C TYR A 101 4.45 -34.21 -5.21
N LEU A 102 4.54 -33.32 -4.24
CA LEU A 102 3.83 -32.03 -4.28
C LEU A 102 4.59 -30.97 -5.12
N ASP A 103 5.85 -31.24 -5.44
CA ASP A 103 6.70 -30.29 -6.18
C ASP A 103 6.41 -30.34 -7.68
N LYS A 104 5.81 -29.26 -8.19
CA LYS A 104 5.48 -29.07 -9.61
C LYS A 104 6.68 -29.01 -10.54
N GLN A 105 7.85 -28.62 -10.02
CA GLN A 105 9.05 -28.51 -10.84
C GLN A 105 9.69 -29.87 -11.10
N LYS A 106 9.40 -30.84 -10.26
CA LYS A 106 10.01 -32.17 -10.28
C LYS A 106 9.18 -33.24 -11.00
N TYR A 107 7.86 -33.05 -11.11
CA TYR A 107 6.95 -34.04 -11.67
C TYR A 107 5.97 -33.40 -12.68
N GLU A 108 5.77 -34.05 -13.83
CA GLU A 108 4.84 -33.60 -14.88
C GLU A 108 3.36 -33.56 -14.39
N ASN A 109 3.00 -34.45 -13.48
CA ASN A 109 1.66 -34.53 -12.90
C ASN A 109 1.72 -34.61 -11.37
N PRO A 110 2.05 -33.49 -10.68
CA PRO A 110 2.17 -33.47 -9.22
C PRO A 110 0.81 -33.69 -8.55
N ILE A 111 0.83 -34.18 -7.32
CA ILE A 111 -0.36 -34.20 -6.47
C ILE A 111 -0.59 -32.76 -5.98
N THR A 112 -1.81 -32.28 -6.09
CA THR A 112 -2.21 -31.04 -5.42
C THR A 112 -2.72 -31.34 -4.01
N ILE A 113 -2.53 -30.38 -3.08
CA ILE A 113 -3.02 -30.56 -1.70
C ILE A 113 -4.55 -30.70 -1.69
N SER A 114 -5.27 -29.99 -2.54
CA SER A 114 -6.73 -30.10 -2.68
C SER A 114 -7.15 -31.51 -3.13
N GLU A 115 -6.45 -32.08 -4.11
CA GLU A 115 -6.70 -33.45 -4.59
C GLU A 115 -6.40 -34.48 -3.49
N LEU A 116 -5.31 -34.30 -2.76
CA LEU A 116 -4.98 -35.15 -1.63
C LEU A 116 -6.08 -35.09 -0.56
N LEU A 117 -6.49 -33.91 -0.14
CA LEU A 117 -7.51 -33.72 0.88
C LEU A 117 -8.86 -34.31 0.49
N SER A 118 -9.24 -34.29 -0.78
CA SER A 118 -10.48 -34.89 -1.25
C SER A 118 -10.54 -36.41 -0.99
N HIS A 119 -9.40 -37.09 -0.95
CA HIS A 119 -9.30 -38.51 -0.67
C HIS A 119 -9.29 -38.83 0.84
N PHE A 120 -9.15 -37.81 1.71
CA PHE A 120 -9.36 -37.94 3.16
C PHE A 120 -10.81 -37.74 3.58
N SER A 121 -11.74 -37.61 2.64
CA SER A 121 -13.18 -37.41 2.93
C SER A 121 -13.81 -38.47 3.85
N PRO A 122 -13.35 -39.75 3.91
CA PRO A 122 -13.89 -40.70 4.88
C PRO A 122 -13.39 -40.50 6.32
N TYR A 123 -12.34 -39.71 6.53
CA TYR A 123 -11.82 -39.38 7.85
C TYR A 123 -12.63 -38.28 8.53
N SER A 124 -12.58 -38.21 9.86
CA SER A 124 -13.24 -37.15 10.61
C SER A 124 -12.68 -35.77 10.26
N ASP A 125 -13.49 -34.71 10.46
CA ASP A 125 -13.07 -33.31 10.26
C ASP A 125 -11.81 -32.96 11.08
N SER A 126 -11.67 -33.52 12.28
CA SER A 126 -10.47 -33.33 13.09
C SER A 126 -9.20 -33.85 12.41
N VAL A 127 -9.28 -35.04 11.79
CA VAL A 127 -8.17 -35.64 11.05
C VAL A 127 -7.86 -34.85 9.80
N GLN A 128 -8.89 -34.44 9.05
CA GLN A 128 -8.72 -33.62 7.85
C GLN A 128 -8.04 -32.28 8.17
N ASN A 129 -8.41 -31.64 9.28
CA ASN A 129 -7.80 -30.40 9.74
C ASN A 129 -6.34 -30.60 10.18
N ASP A 130 -6.01 -31.70 10.89
CA ASP A 130 -4.63 -32.02 11.27
C ASP A 130 -3.74 -32.23 10.03
N ILE A 131 -4.23 -32.95 9.04
CA ILE A 131 -3.51 -33.13 7.77
C ILE A 131 -3.28 -31.79 7.06
N LEU A 132 -4.32 -30.97 6.96
CA LEU A 132 -4.24 -29.66 6.39
C LEU A 132 -3.20 -28.79 7.09
N GLU A 133 -3.16 -28.85 8.42
CA GLU A 133 -2.18 -28.13 9.22
C GLU A 133 -0.75 -28.61 8.93
N ARG A 134 -0.50 -29.92 8.88
CA ARG A 134 0.81 -30.52 8.58
C ARG A 134 1.35 -30.08 7.21
N PHE A 135 0.49 -29.91 6.23
CA PHE A 135 0.88 -29.44 4.89
C PHE A 135 1.03 -27.94 4.78
N THR A 136 0.38 -27.17 5.65
CA THR A 136 0.37 -25.70 5.55
C THR A 136 1.30 -25.02 6.55
N VAL A 137 1.67 -25.69 7.66
CA VAL A 137 2.48 -25.12 8.74
C VAL A 137 3.83 -24.54 8.25
N ASN A 138 4.52 -25.25 7.37
CA ASN A 138 5.81 -24.78 6.87
C ASN A 138 5.66 -23.53 6.00
N TYR A 139 4.66 -23.47 5.13
CA TYR A 139 4.41 -22.29 4.27
C TYR A 139 3.99 -21.09 5.11
N THR A 140 3.12 -21.31 6.09
CA THR A 140 2.70 -20.28 7.04
C THR A 140 3.89 -19.72 7.80
N HIS A 141 4.71 -20.60 8.36
CA HIS A 141 5.90 -20.23 9.15
C HIS A 141 6.93 -19.47 8.30
N ASN A 142 7.16 -19.91 7.07
CA ASN A 142 8.08 -19.22 6.15
C ASN A 142 7.58 -17.79 5.86
N ILE A 143 6.29 -17.62 5.54
CA ILE A 143 5.71 -16.30 5.30
C ILE A 143 5.85 -15.41 6.54
N GLU A 144 5.52 -15.92 7.72
CA GLU A 144 5.64 -15.19 8.99
C GLU A 144 7.07 -14.76 9.30
N GLN A 145 8.05 -15.64 9.04
CA GLN A 145 9.46 -15.28 9.18
C GLN A 145 9.89 -14.17 8.22
N GLN A 146 9.42 -14.20 6.96
CA GLN A 146 9.75 -13.13 6.01
C GLN A 146 9.06 -11.80 6.38
N ILE A 147 7.83 -11.86 6.88
CA ILE A 147 7.14 -10.70 7.45
C ILE A 147 7.95 -10.07 8.58
N GLU A 148 8.43 -10.90 9.52
CA GLU A 148 9.23 -10.41 10.66
C GLU A 148 10.54 -9.76 10.21
N ARG A 149 11.24 -10.36 9.25
CA ARG A 149 12.45 -9.77 8.66
C ARG A 149 12.16 -8.44 7.99
N CYS A 150 11.07 -8.34 7.25
CA CYS A 150 10.66 -7.10 6.61
C CYS A 150 10.34 -6.00 7.65
N ASN A 151 9.64 -6.35 8.73
CA ASN A 151 9.36 -5.43 9.83
C ASN A 151 10.64 -4.95 10.53
N GLN A 152 11.65 -5.81 10.69
CA GLN A 152 12.94 -5.42 11.22
C GLN A 152 13.63 -4.38 10.32
N VAL A 153 13.66 -4.62 8.99
CA VAL A 153 14.21 -3.64 8.04
C VAL A 153 13.44 -2.32 8.10
N LEU A 154 12.11 -2.38 8.17
CA LEU A 154 11.26 -1.20 8.26
C LEU A 154 11.57 -0.35 9.51
N ASN A 155 11.86 -0.99 10.64
CA ASN A 155 12.20 -0.32 11.89
C ASN A 155 13.64 0.23 11.89
N ASP A 156 14.58 -0.50 11.30
CA ASP A 156 16.00 -0.17 11.36
C ASP A 156 16.42 0.82 10.26
N ASN A 157 15.82 0.73 9.07
CA ASN A 157 16.20 1.56 7.93
C ASN A 157 15.02 1.80 6.97
N VAL A 158 14.26 2.85 7.24
CA VAL A 158 13.08 3.24 6.44
C VAL A 158 13.41 3.46 4.96
N ALA A 159 14.62 3.91 4.64
CA ALA A 159 15.05 4.13 3.26
C ALA A 159 15.05 2.85 2.40
N GLN A 160 15.16 1.68 3.03
CA GLN A 160 15.12 0.37 2.35
C GLN A 160 13.71 -0.26 2.34
N SER A 161 12.69 0.44 2.82
CA SER A 161 11.34 -0.13 2.97
C SER A 161 10.73 -0.57 1.65
N TYR A 162 10.99 0.13 0.52
CA TYR A 162 10.53 -0.33 -0.81
C TYR A 162 11.12 -1.68 -1.17
N ASP A 163 12.44 -1.82 -1.10
CA ASP A 163 13.12 -3.06 -1.45
C ASP A 163 12.70 -4.21 -0.55
N ALA A 164 12.56 -3.94 0.76
CA ALA A 164 12.10 -4.93 1.73
C ALA A 164 10.67 -5.41 1.44
N GLY A 165 9.74 -4.50 1.15
CA GLY A 165 8.35 -4.83 0.81
C GLY A 165 8.23 -5.59 -0.52
N TYR A 166 9.00 -5.19 -1.52
CA TYR A 166 9.02 -5.84 -2.83
C TYR A 166 9.63 -7.24 -2.76
N GLU A 167 10.74 -7.41 -2.04
CA GLU A 167 11.39 -8.70 -1.85
C GLU A 167 10.53 -9.63 -1.00
N LEU A 168 9.88 -9.13 0.06
CA LEU A 168 8.90 -9.87 0.84
C LEU A 168 7.83 -10.49 -0.08
N TYR A 169 7.24 -9.69 -0.97
CA TYR A 169 6.26 -10.20 -1.93
C TYR A 169 6.84 -11.28 -2.83
N LYS A 170 8.03 -11.06 -3.41
CA LYS A 170 8.67 -12.03 -4.32
C LYS A 170 8.95 -13.38 -3.66
N ILE A 171 9.54 -13.35 -2.47
CA ILE A 171 9.91 -14.58 -1.75
C ILE A 171 8.66 -15.37 -1.33
N THR A 172 7.59 -14.67 -0.95
CA THR A 172 6.39 -15.34 -0.41
C THR A 172 5.40 -15.82 -1.47
N GLN A 173 5.55 -15.46 -2.75
CA GLN A 173 4.61 -15.81 -3.83
C GLN A 173 4.36 -17.31 -3.97
N ASP A 174 5.40 -18.13 -3.93
CA ASP A 174 5.30 -19.57 -4.08
C ASP A 174 4.56 -20.20 -2.90
N ASP A 175 4.92 -19.80 -1.67
CA ASP A 175 4.26 -20.28 -0.46
C ASP A 175 2.79 -19.83 -0.38
N LEU A 176 2.48 -18.61 -0.81
CA LEU A 176 1.09 -18.14 -0.94
C LEU A 176 0.29 -18.95 -1.96
N SER A 177 0.89 -19.29 -3.10
CA SER A 177 0.24 -20.12 -4.12
C SER A 177 -0.07 -21.51 -3.59
N LYS A 178 0.85 -22.11 -2.84
CA LYS A 178 0.67 -23.42 -2.19
C LYS A 178 -0.39 -23.34 -1.09
N LEU A 179 -0.37 -22.31 -0.26
CA LEU A 179 -1.41 -22.08 0.75
C LEU A 179 -2.79 -21.88 0.11
N LYS A 180 -2.89 -21.11 -0.96
CA LYS A 180 -4.15 -20.88 -1.69
C LYS A 180 -4.70 -22.17 -2.29
N SER A 181 -3.82 -23.05 -2.75
CA SER A 181 -4.25 -24.37 -3.30
C SER A 181 -4.64 -25.36 -2.22
N ALA A 182 -4.12 -25.21 -1.00
CA ALA A 182 -4.41 -26.06 0.15
C ALA A 182 -5.63 -25.58 0.94
N LEU A 183 -5.68 -24.28 1.21
CA LEU A 183 -6.75 -23.62 1.91
C LEU A 183 -7.65 -22.94 0.89
N SER A 184 -8.98 -23.10 0.98
CA SER A 184 -9.84 -22.29 0.12
C SER A 184 -9.62 -20.80 0.41
N SER A 185 -9.83 -19.94 -0.59
CA SER A 185 -9.73 -18.48 -0.42
C SER A 185 -10.66 -17.92 0.67
N ASN A 186 -11.68 -18.68 1.05
CA ASN A 186 -12.63 -18.33 2.12
C ASN A 186 -12.18 -18.83 3.50
N SER A 187 -11.07 -19.58 3.58
CA SER A 187 -10.52 -20.02 4.87
C SER A 187 -10.03 -18.83 5.68
N LEU A 188 -10.50 -18.72 6.91
CA LEU A 188 -10.05 -17.66 7.84
C LEU A 188 -8.53 -17.67 8.02
N LYS A 189 -7.91 -18.85 8.10
CA LYS A 189 -6.46 -19.01 8.24
C LYS A 189 -5.73 -18.41 7.04
N TYR A 190 -6.20 -18.66 5.81
CA TYR A 190 -5.63 -18.08 4.61
C TYR A 190 -5.78 -16.55 4.61
N GLN A 191 -6.99 -16.05 4.89
CA GLN A 191 -7.26 -14.61 4.93
C GLN A 191 -6.35 -13.87 5.92
N LEU A 192 -6.20 -14.40 7.15
CA LEU A 192 -5.35 -13.79 8.17
C LEU A 192 -3.88 -13.66 7.74
N ILE A 193 -3.32 -14.69 7.09
CA ILE A 193 -1.93 -14.68 6.65
C ILE A 193 -1.74 -13.69 5.51
N VAL A 194 -2.63 -13.73 4.53
CA VAL A 194 -2.57 -12.87 3.35
C VAL A 194 -2.77 -11.40 3.71
N ASP A 195 -3.73 -11.12 4.60
CA ASP A 195 -3.99 -9.76 5.06
C ASP A 195 -2.84 -9.21 5.91
N LYS A 196 -2.21 -10.03 6.75
CA LYS A 196 -1.00 -9.66 7.48
C LYS A 196 0.15 -9.33 6.53
N LEU A 197 0.34 -10.14 5.48
CA LEU A 197 1.34 -9.87 4.45
C LEU A 197 1.06 -8.57 3.70
N ALA A 198 -0.19 -8.37 3.27
CA ALA A 198 -0.62 -7.16 2.59
C ALA A 198 -0.41 -5.91 3.45
N ASP A 199 -0.71 -5.99 4.74
CA ASP A 199 -0.56 -4.90 5.71
C ASP A 199 0.89 -4.45 5.87
N VAL A 200 1.83 -5.39 5.90
CA VAL A 200 3.26 -5.07 5.96
C VAL A 200 3.74 -4.42 4.66
N ILE A 201 3.29 -4.91 3.50
CA ILE A 201 3.64 -4.29 2.20
C ILE A 201 3.07 -2.86 2.11
N VAL A 202 1.85 -2.62 2.60
CA VAL A 202 1.27 -1.26 2.71
C VAL A 202 2.12 -0.39 3.62
N SER A 203 2.54 -0.91 4.76
CA SER A 203 3.38 -0.19 5.71
C SER A 203 4.73 0.20 5.10
N CYS A 204 5.34 -0.69 4.31
CA CYS A 204 6.55 -0.40 3.54
C CYS A 204 6.33 0.71 2.51
N SER A 205 5.20 0.68 1.80
CA SER A 205 4.85 1.72 0.83
C SER A 205 4.70 3.09 1.49
N ILE A 206 3.95 3.17 2.59
CA ILE A 206 3.71 4.41 3.32
C ILE A 206 5.02 4.97 3.91
N ALA A 207 5.84 4.10 4.50
CA ALA A 207 7.11 4.50 5.10
C ALA A 207 8.07 5.06 4.03
N TYR A 208 8.23 4.36 2.91
CA TYR A 208 9.04 4.81 1.79
C TYR A 208 8.55 6.14 1.20
N PHE A 209 7.24 6.27 0.99
CA PHE A 209 6.64 7.49 0.48
C PHE A 209 6.89 8.67 1.40
N ASN A 210 6.68 8.50 2.71
CA ASN A 210 6.88 9.58 3.68
C ASN A 210 8.35 9.98 3.84
N GLU A 211 9.30 9.05 3.69
CA GLU A 211 10.73 9.31 3.77
C GLU A 211 11.20 10.20 2.62
N TYR A 212 10.71 9.96 1.41
CA TYR A 212 11.27 10.57 0.21
C TYR A 212 10.43 11.68 -0.42
N ARG A 213 9.13 11.80 -0.13
CA ARG A 213 8.22 12.75 -0.80
C ARG A 213 8.65 14.21 -0.75
N ASP A 214 9.42 14.60 0.27
CA ASP A 214 9.91 15.96 0.47
C ASP A 214 11.39 16.13 0.09
N THR A 215 12.00 15.11 -0.52
CA THR A 215 13.40 15.10 -0.98
C THR A 215 13.48 15.27 -2.50
N ASP A 216 14.71 15.23 -3.04
CA ASP A 216 14.94 15.24 -4.49
C ASP A 216 14.68 13.86 -5.15
N HIS A 217 14.47 12.81 -4.36
CA HIS A 217 14.11 11.48 -4.82
C HIS A 217 12.58 11.33 -4.86
N ASP A 218 12.03 11.03 -6.03
CA ASP A 218 10.59 10.85 -6.21
C ASP A 218 10.17 9.41 -5.87
N PRO A 219 9.42 9.18 -4.78
CA PRO A 219 9.01 7.84 -4.34
C PRO A 219 7.70 7.35 -4.96
N GLY A 220 7.07 8.14 -5.84
CA GLY A 220 5.69 7.92 -6.27
C GLY A 220 5.46 6.58 -6.94
N ASP A 221 6.28 6.24 -7.93
CA ASP A 221 6.12 5.01 -8.72
C ASP A 221 6.37 3.74 -7.88
N GLU A 222 7.39 3.77 -7.04
CA GLU A 222 7.74 2.67 -6.13
C GLU A 222 6.66 2.44 -5.07
N ALA A 223 6.21 3.49 -4.41
CA ALA A 223 5.14 3.40 -3.41
C ALA A 223 3.83 2.92 -4.04
N LEU A 224 3.46 3.46 -5.20
CA LEU A 224 2.27 3.04 -5.95
C LEU A 224 2.33 1.56 -6.34
N ARG A 225 3.53 1.08 -6.73
CA ARG A 225 3.74 -0.33 -7.06
C ARG A 225 3.46 -1.24 -5.87
N LEU A 226 3.98 -0.92 -4.68
CA LEU A 226 3.71 -1.70 -3.46
C LEU A 226 2.23 -1.70 -3.09
N LEU A 227 1.55 -0.55 -3.15
CA LEU A 227 0.10 -0.48 -2.89
C LEU A 227 -0.71 -1.34 -3.86
N LYS A 228 -0.37 -1.35 -5.16
CA LYS A 228 -1.02 -2.21 -6.15
C LYS A 228 -0.78 -3.70 -5.87
N ILE A 229 0.43 -4.07 -5.46
CA ILE A 229 0.77 -5.44 -5.04
C ILE A 229 -0.09 -5.82 -3.84
N ALA A 230 -0.09 -5.02 -2.79
CA ALA A 230 -0.87 -5.26 -1.58
C ALA A 230 -2.37 -5.40 -1.91
N ARG A 231 -2.91 -4.53 -2.77
CA ARG A 231 -4.31 -4.58 -3.21
C ARG A 231 -4.65 -5.88 -3.95
N GLY A 232 -3.71 -6.37 -4.74
CA GLY A 232 -3.86 -7.62 -5.51
C GLY A 232 -3.89 -8.88 -4.65
N ILE A 233 -3.28 -8.88 -3.48
CA ILE A 233 -3.24 -10.03 -2.58
C ILE A 233 -4.24 -9.93 -1.42
N ALA A 234 -4.60 -8.73 -0.97
CA ALA A 234 -5.52 -8.51 0.15
C ALA A 234 -6.90 -9.16 -0.08
N VAL A 235 -7.41 -9.84 0.93
CA VAL A 235 -8.72 -10.53 0.91
C VAL A 235 -9.72 -9.83 1.83
N GLY A 236 -9.33 -9.47 3.05
CA GLY A 236 -10.19 -8.84 4.05
C GLY A 236 -10.54 -7.40 3.73
N ASP A 237 -11.75 -6.99 4.08
CA ASP A 237 -12.25 -5.65 3.77
C ASP A 237 -11.48 -4.56 4.50
N LYS A 238 -11.08 -4.79 5.74
CA LYS A 238 -10.34 -3.82 6.55
C LYS A 238 -9.00 -3.41 5.93
N ILE A 239 -8.25 -4.38 5.39
CA ILE A 239 -6.98 -4.08 4.73
C ILE A 239 -7.19 -3.43 3.36
N LYS A 240 -8.25 -3.82 2.65
CA LYS A 240 -8.64 -3.18 1.39
C LYS A 240 -9.01 -1.71 1.59
N GLU A 241 -9.81 -1.40 2.61
CA GLU A 241 -10.15 -0.02 2.97
C GLU A 241 -8.89 0.80 3.24
N ARG A 242 -7.96 0.29 4.04
CA ARG A 242 -6.67 0.96 4.31
C ARG A 242 -5.87 1.24 3.03
N ILE A 243 -5.87 0.30 2.09
CA ILE A 243 -5.20 0.47 0.80
C ILE A 243 -5.93 1.51 -0.05
N ASP A 244 -7.26 1.42 -0.11
CA ASP A 244 -8.10 2.30 -0.91
C ASP A 244 -8.09 3.75 -0.40
N GLU A 245 -7.76 4.00 0.87
CA GLU A 245 -7.48 5.34 1.42
C GLU A 245 -6.13 5.88 0.95
N GLY A 246 -5.09 5.06 0.93
CA GLY A 246 -3.74 5.49 0.57
C GLY A 246 -3.49 5.57 -0.94
N LEU A 247 -4.16 4.73 -1.72
CA LEU A 247 -3.93 4.61 -3.15
C LEU A 247 -4.19 5.92 -3.92
N PRO A 248 -5.30 6.65 -3.70
CA PRO A 248 -5.56 7.92 -4.38
C PRO A 248 -4.50 8.98 -4.09
N VAL A 249 -4.01 9.05 -2.84
CA VAL A 249 -3.00 10.03 -2.44
C VAL A 249 -1.70 9.82 -3.20
N VAL A 250 -1.23 8.57 -3.30
CA VAL A 250 0.00 8.25 -4.04
C VAL A 250 -0.22 8.38 -5.56
N GLN A 251 -1.42 8.04 -6.07
CA GLN A 251 -1.76 8.22 -7.48
C GLN A 251 -1.76 9.71 -7.87
N GLU A 252 -2.38 10.58 -7.08
CA GLU A 252 -2.36 12.02 -7.30
C GLU A 252 -0.92 12.55 -7.31
N TYR A 253 -0.11 12.11 -6.34
CA TYR A 253 1.30 12.47 -6.29
C TYR A 253 2.05 12.05 -7.56
N VAL A 254 1.80 10.86 -8.11
CA VAL A 254 2.42 10.40 -9.38
C VAL A 254 1.92 11.22 -10.57
N VAL A 255 0.63 11.52 -10.61
CA VAL A 255 0.04 12.36 -11.70
C VAL A 255 0.62 13.76 -11.68
N ASP A 256 0.87 14.32 -10.50
CA ASP A 256 1.44 15.66 -10.33
C ASP A 256 2.96 15.74 -10.56
N LYS A 257 3.61 14.60 -10.85
CA LYS A 257 5.06 14.55 -11.09
C LYS A 257 5.55 15.58 -12.13
N PRO A 258 4.93 15.73 -13.30
CA PRO A 258 5.38 16.70 -14.29
C PRO A 258 5.36 18.14 -13.75
N GLN A 259 4.37 18.47 -12.92
CA GLN A 259 4.26 19.77 -12.28
C GLN A 259 5.33 19.97 -11.21
N ARG A 260 5.61 18.93 -10.41
CA ARG A 260 6.67 18.95 -9.39
C ARG A 260 8.05 19.09 -10.06
N ASP A 261 8.33 18.29 -11.09
CA ASP A 261 9.60 18.33 -11.82
C ASP A 261 9.84 19.70 -12.47
N LYS A 262 8.78 20.32 -13.00
CA LYS A 262 8.81 21.68 -13.52
C LYS A 262 9.21 22.72 -12.45
N LEU A 263 8.70 22.54 -11.22
CA LEU A 263 8.93 23.49 -10.12
C LEU A 263 10.20 23.21 -9.30
N LEU A 264 10.80 22.04 -9.46
CA LEU A 264 11.99 21.63 -8.70
C LEU A 264 13.18 22.59 -8.89
N PRO A 265 13.52 23.07 -10.12
CA PRO A 265 14.63 23.98 -10.34
C PRO A 265 14.48 25.34 -9.64
N VAL A 266 13.24 25.74 -9.33
CA VAL A 266 12.90 27.02 -8.69
C VAL A 266 12.40 26.86 -7.25
N LYS A 267 12.51 25.67 -6.66
CA LYS A 267 12.02 25.36 -5.32
C LYS A 267 12.56 26.31 -4.26
N LYS A 268 13.87 26.57 -4.27
CA LYS A 268 14.54 27.45 -3.31
C LYS A 268 14.02 28.90 -3.39
N GLU A 269 13.82 29.39 -4.59
CA GLU A 269 13.30 30.73 -4.84
C GLU A 269 11.85 30.83 -4.35
N ARG A 270 11.04 29.86 -4.68
CA ARG A 270 9.65 29.75 -4.28
C ARG A 270 9.50 29.68 -2.76
N ASP A 271 10.23 28.79 -2.10
CA ASP A 271 10.17 28.62 -0.64
C ASP A 271 10.62 29.90 0.08
N PHE A 272 11.62 30.59 -0.44
CA PHE A 272 12.05 31.89 0.10
C PHE A 272 10.94 32.95 -0.02
N ILE A 273 10.25 33.04 -1.17
CA ILE A 273 9.15 33.97 -1.37
C ILE A 273 7.99 33.66 -0.41
N TYR A 274 7.62 32.39 -0.23
CA TYR A 274 6.60 32.01 0.75
C TYR A 274 7.01 32.37 2.18
N SER A 275 8.28 32.26 2.54
CA SER A 275 8.76 32.69 3.85
C SER A 275 8.59 34.19 4.07
N LEU A 276 8.80 35.02 3.03
CA LEU A 276 8.54 36.44 3.08
C LEU A 276 7.05 36.75 3.21
N LEU A 277 6.20 36.07 2.45
CA LEU A 277 4.74 36.22 2.51
C LEU A 277 4.19 35.86 3.90
N ASN A 278 4.66 34.77 4.49
CA ASN A 278 4.27 34.38 5.85
C ASN A 278 4.66 35.44 6.91
N LYS A 279 5.86 36.03 6.78
CA LYS A 279 6.28 37.14 7.64
C LYS A 279 5.42 38.40 7.42
N ALA A 280 5.03 38.64 6.16
CA ALA A 280 4.17 39.77 5.81
C ALA A 280 2.77 39.62 6.40
N ASN A 281 2.15 38.42 6.26
CA ASN A 281 0.82 38.12 6.78
C ASN A 281 0.73 38.18 8.33
N ALA A 282 1.83 37.98 9.03
CA ALA A 282 1.91 38.13 10.50
C ALA A 282 2.04 39.61 10.97
N ALA A 283 2.08 40.56 10.03
CA ALA A 283 2.24 41.97 10.38
C ALA A 283 0.91 42.57 10.91
N VAL A 284 0.99 43.19 12.06
CA VAL A 284 -0.15 43.90 12.67
C VAL A 284 -0.24 45.33 12.08
N PRO A 285 -1.45 45.90 11.93
CA PRO A 285 -1.65 47.29 11.49
C PRO A 285 -0.82 48.26 12.30
N SER A 286 0.05 48.98 11.61
CA SER A 286 0.99 49.93 12.24
C SER A 286 1.60 50.88 11.22
N SER A 287 2.30 51.90 11.71
CA SER A 287 3.04 52.85 10.87
C SER A 287 4.15 52.21 10.03
N GLN A 288 4.54 50.96 10.32
CA GLN A 288 5.59 50.22 9.61
C GLN A 288 5.09 49.44 8.37
N LEU A 289 3.79 49.32 8.16
CA LEU A 289 3.22 48.54 7.03
C LEU A 289 3.78 48.97 5.66
N PRO A 290 3.91 50.28 5.33
CA PRO A 290 4.48 50.68 4.02
C PRO A 290 5.94 50.25 3.84
N GLU A 291 6.75 50.28 4.89
CA GLU A 291 8.13 49.80 4.88
C GLU A 291 8.18 48.29 4.68
N LYS A 292 7.32 47.53 5.39
CA LYS A 292 7.22 46.08 5.24
C LYS A 292 6.72 45.69 3.86
N ALA A 293 5.77 46.40 3.28
CA ALA A 293 5.32 46.20 1.91
C ALA A 293 6.46 46.42 0.88
N GLY A 294 7.25 47.47 1.08
CA GLY A 294 8.44 47.73 0.27
C GLY A 294 9.49 46.63 0.40
N ALA A 295 9.77 46.18 1.64
CA ALA A 295 10.73 45.11 1.92
C ALA A 295 10.28 43.74 1.34
N LEU A 296 8.98 43.44 1.41
CA LEU A 296 8.41 42.23 0.75
C LEU A 296 8.71 42.21 -0.73
N VAL A 297 8.43 43.32 -1.44
CA VAL A 297 8.66 43.43 -2.88
C VAL A 297 10.14 43.34 -3.23
N GLU A 298 11.00 44.10 -2.49
CA GLU A 298 12.44 44.08 -2.71
C GLU A 298 13.08 42.70 -2.47
N GLY A 299 12.65 42.01 -1.43
CA GLY A 299 13.12 40.64 -1.15
C GLY A 299 12.62 39.61 -2.16
N ALA A 300 11.37 39.72 -2.60
CA ALA A 300 10.78 38.77 -3.53
C ALA A 300 11.23 38.96 -4.99
N LYS A 301 11.41 40.21 -5.43
CA LYS A 301 11.69 40.53 -6.85
C LYS A 301 12.89 39.81 -7.45
N PRO A 302 14.09 39.73 -6.81
CA PRO A 302 15.20 38.97 -7.39
C PRO A 302 14.89 37.48 -7.57
N LYS A 303 14.11 36.92 -6.64
CA LYS A 303 13.71 35.52 -6.69
C LYS A 303 12.63 35.27 -7.75
N LEU A 304 11.66 36.17 -7.88
CA LEU A 304 10.70 36.16 -8.98
C LEU A 304 11.40 36.28 -10.35
N ASN A 305 12.38 37.14 -10.48
CA ASN A 305 13.13 37.23 -11.74
C ASN A 305 13.83 35.91 -12.07
N ALA A 306 14.54 35.30 -11.11
CA ALA A 306 15.17 33.99 -11.29
C ALA A 306 14.17 32.89 -11.68
N MET A 307 12.97 32.89 -11.07
CA MET A 307 11.88 31.98 -11.46
C MET A 307 11.38 32.27 -12.88
N GLY A 308 11.21 33.54 -13.25
CA GLY A 308 10.79 33.95 -14.59
C GLY A 308 11.80 33.57 -15.68
N ASP A 309 13.10 33.60 -15.38
CA ASP A 309 14.17 33.16 -16.28
C ASP A 309 14.14 31.65 -16.56
N VAL A 310 13.73 30.86 -15.56
CA VAL A 310 13.67 29.38 -15.64
C VAL A 310 12.32 28.91 -16.22
N LEU A 311 11.21 29.41 -15.69
CA LEU A 311 9.86 28.95 -16.04
C LEU A 311 9.30 29.72 -17.26
N GLY A 312 9.77 30.94 -17.47
CA GLY A 312 9.21 31.90 -18.42
C GLY A 312 8.27 32.91 -17.77
N SER A 313 8.31 34.16 -18.24
CA SER A 313 7.52 35.27 -17.68
C SER A 313 5.99 35.14 -17.88
N ARG A 314 5.54 34.18 -18.67
CA ARG A 314 4.10 33.87 -18.89
C ARG A 314 3.63 32.59 -18.21
N ASP A 315 4.54 31.94 -17.49
CA ASP A 315 4.19 30.71 -16.80
C ASP A 315 3.17 30.97 -15.68
N PRO A 316 2.12 30.13 -15.58
CA PRO A 316 1.06 30.34 -14.61
C PRO A 316 1.54 30.33 -13.14
N ASP A 317 2.52 29.47 -12.80
CA ASP A 317 3.03 29.34 -11.42
C ASP A 317 3.86 30.59 -11.05
N TYR A 318 4.68 31.07 -11.99
CA TYR A 318 5.41 32.32 -11.82
C TYR A 318 4.43 33.51 -11.63
N LEU A 319 3.44 33.64 -12.54
CA LEU A 319 2.47 34.74 -12.50
C LEU A 319 1.63 34.69 -11.23
N SER A 320 1.19 33.54 -10.81
CA SER A 320 0.44 33.36 -9.57
C SER A 320 1.21 33.80 -8.34
N LEU A 321 2.50 33.45 -8.25
CA LEU A 321 3.33 33.84 -7.12
C LEU A 321 3.68 35.34 -7.13
N SER A 322 3.95 35.90 -8.31
CA SER A 322 4.19 37.34 -8.49
C SER A 322 2.94 38.15 -8.15
N ASP A 323 1.75 37.66 -8.54
CA ASP A 323 0.46 38.25 -8.21
C ASP A 323 0.18 38.21 -6.70
N LEU A 324 0.51 37.08 -6.04
CA LEU A 324 0.34 36.93 -4.60
C LEU A 324 1.22 37.93 -3.83
N VAL A 325 2.48 38.12 -4.24
CA VAL A 325 3.39 39.13 -3.65
C VAL A 325 2.81 40.54 -3.84
N SER A 326 2.33 40.83 -5.06
CA SER A 326 1.75 42.12 -5.39
C SER A 326 0.50 42.43 -4.57
N SER A 327 -0.43 41.46 -4.48
CA SER A 327 -1.68 41.58 -3.76
C SER A 327 -1.45 41.79 -2.26
N ASN A 328 -0.52 41.06 -1.65
CA ASN A 328 -0.14 41.23 -0.23
C ASN A 328 0.46 42.62 0.02
N ALA A 329 1.39 43.07 -0.83
CA ALA A 329 2.00 44.39 -0.68
C ALA A 329 0.97 45.52 -0.87
N ILE A 330 0.04 45.41 -1.83
CA ILE A 330 -1.09 46.33 -2.02
C ILE A 330 -1.96 46.35 -0.74
N GLY A 331 -2.31 45.17 -0.24
CA GLY A 331 -3.11 44.99 0.98
C GLY A 331 -2.50 45.73 2.18
N MET A 332 -1.21 45.57 2.41
CA MET A 332 -0.51 46.26 3.49
C MET A 332 -0.57 47.79 3.34
N CYS A 333 -0.42 48.29 2.15
CA CYS A 333 -0.51 49.75 1.92
C CYS A 333 -1.93 50.27 2.15
N VAL A 334 -2.97 49.54 1.72
CA VAL A 334 -4.38 49.90 1.97
C VAL A 334 -4.71 49.82 3.45
N GLU A 335 -4.25 48.78 4.14
CA GLU A 335 -4.43 48.64 5.59
C GLU A 335 -3.80 49.75 6.38
N TYR A 336 -2.61 50.19 5.98
CA TYR A 336 -1.97 51.37 6.55
C TYR A 336 -2.81 52.64 6.35
N LEU A 337 -3.38 52.86 5.16
CA LEU A 337 -4.24 54.01 4.90
C LEU A 337 -5.49 53.98 5.80
N ASN A 338 -6.13 52.82 5.93
CA ASN A 338 -7.25 52.63 6.82
C ASN A 338 -6.90 52.92 8.27
N TRP A 339 -5.76 52.40 8.74
CA TRP A 339 -5.23 52.65 10.08
C TRP A 339 -5.04 54.16 10.33
N VAL A 340 -4.42 54.90 9.37
CA VAL A 340 -4.24 56.37 9.49
C VAL A 340 -5.55 57.11 9.50
N VAL A 341 -6.55 56.68 8.69
CA VAL A 341 -7.88 57.26 8.68
C VAL A 341 -8.55 57.12 10.06
N ASP A 342 -8.48 55.94 10.63
CA ASP A 342 -9.09 55.65 11.94
C ASP A 342 -8.40 56.43 13.05
N ASP A 343 -7.05 56.48 13.07
CA ASP A 343 -6.25 57.24 14.03
C ASP A 343 -6.53 58.76 13.90
N ALA A 344 -6.59 59.29 12.67
CA ALA A 344 -6.90 60.70 12.41
C ALA A 344 -8.31 61.08 12.83
N ASN A 345 -9.31 60.21 12.62
CA ASN A 345 -10.69 60.42 13.06
C ASN A 345 -10.80 60.44 14.57
N GLN A 346 -10.04 59.59 15.27
CA GLN A 346 -10.01 59.59 16.74
C GLN A 346 -9.33 60.84 17.30
N ARG A 347 -8.12 61.23 16.79
CA ARG A 347 -7.31 62.32 17.32
C ARG A 347 -7.81 63.72 16.90
N TYR A 348 -8.36 63.85 15.70
CA TYR A 348 -8.74 65.12 15.07
C TYR A 348 -10.21 65.18 14.72
N SER A 349 -11.09 64.68 15.60
CA SER A 349 -12.54 64.56 15.33
C SER A 349 -13.17 65.87 14.85
N ASN A 350 -12.77 67.02 15.36
CA ASN A 350 -13.29 68.38 15.05
C ASN A 350 -12.35 69.21 14.16
N ASN A 351 -11.28 68.63 13.61
CA ASN A 351 -10.29 69.36 12.80
C ASN A 351 -10.10 68.72 11.42
N GLU A 352 -10.91 69.14 10.46
CA GLU A 352 -10.90 68.63 9.11
C GLU A 352 -9.56 68.87 8.40
N PHE A 353 -8.93 70.04 8.67
CA PHE A 353 -7.63 70.33 8.09
C PHE A 353 -6.56 69.36 8.56
N ALA A 354 -6.49 69.08 9.86
CA ALA A 354 -5.54 68.11 10.39
C ALA A 354 -5.74 66.68 9.84
N ARG A 355 -6.98 66.26 9.66
CA ARG A 355 -7.31 64.98 9.03
C ARG A 355 -6.83 64.89 7.57
N ARG A 356 -7.02 65.99 6.81
CA ARG A 356 -6.54 66.09 5.41
C ARG A 356 -5.00 66.02 5.35
N VAL A 357 -4.29 66.70 6.27
CA VAL A 357 -2.83 66.66 6.35
C VAL A 357 -2.34 65.27 6.68
N ALA A 358 -2.97 64.58 7.65
CA ALA A 358 -2.64 63.21 8.01
C ALA A 358 -2.80 62.27 6.81
N MET A 359 -3.90 62.36 6.07
CA MET A 359 -4.14 61.55 4.88
C MET A 359 -3.16 61.84 3.74
N GLN A 360 -2.84 63.12 3.48
CA GLN A 360 -1.84 63.51 2.48
C GLN A 360 -0.46 62.96 2.83
N THR A 361 -0.07 62.99 4.13
CA THR A 361 1.16 62.40 4.61
C THR A 361 1.18 60.90 4.39
N ALA A 362 0.07 60.21 4.71
CA ALA A 362 -0.06 58.76 4.50
C ALA A 362 0.08 58.39 3.02
N ILE A 363 -0.56 59.10 2.10
CA ILE A 363 -0.42 58.91 0.67
C ILE A 363 1.03 59.06 0.22
N THR A 364 1.73 60.08 0.77
CA THR A 364 3.14 60.27 0.46
C THR A 364 4.01 59.13 0.96
N THR A 365 3.70 58.59 2.16
CA THR A 365 4.39 57.45 2.77
C THR A 365 4.27 56.17 1.97
N ILE A 366 3.10 55.90 1.39
CA ILE A 366 2.89 54.66 0.58
C ILE A 366 3.39 54.78 -0.87
N LYS A 367 3.70 55.97 -1.36
CA LYS A 367 4.14 56.20 -2.74
C LYS A 367 5.39 55.40 -3.12
N PRO A 368 6.47 55.30 -2.32
CA PRO A 368 7.64 54.50 -2.63
C PRO A 368 7.31 53.00 -2.78
N PRO A 369 6.63 52.32 -1.84
CA PRO A 369 6.27 50.91 -2.02
C PRO A 369 5.34 50.68 -3.24
N PHE A 370 4.40 51.61 -3.54
CA PHE A 370 3.58 51.48 -4.75
C PHE A 370 4.40 51.55 -6.05
N LEU A 371 5.43 52.34 -6.11
CA LEU A 371 6.35 52.33 -7.27
C LEU A 371 7.05 50.97 -7.44
N LYS A 372 7.47 50.38 -6.31
CA LYS A 372 8.09 49.05 -6.32
C LYS A 372 7.12 47.93 -6.73
N ILE A 373 5.89 47.99 -6.23
CA ILE A 373 4.82 47.02 -6.60
C ILE A 373 4.51 47.10 -8.12
N GLY A 374 4.52 48.31 -8.68
CA GLY A 374 4.17 48.55 -10.10
C GLY A 374 5.10 47.89 -11.13
N VAL A 375 6.27 47.38 -10.71
CA VAL A 375 7.23 46.70 -11.62
C VAL A 375 7.12 45.17 -11.53
N LEU A 376 6.20 44.64 -10.72
CA LEU A 376 5.91 43.21 -10.66
C LEU A 376 4.89 42.81 -11.74
N ASP A 377 4.99 41.57 -12.17
CA ASP A 377 3.97 40.99 -13.02
C ASP A 377 2.73 40.65 -12.19
N MET A 378 1.58 41.11 -12.67
CA MET A 378 0.30 40.96 -11.97
C MET A 378 -0.74 40.32 -12.89
N ALA A 379 -1.64 39.53 -12.32
CA ALA A 379 -2.83 39.11 -13.01
C ALA A 379 -3.68 40.33 -13.44
N PRO A 380 -4.50 40.20 -14.48
CA PRO A 380 -5.32 41.32 -15.00
C PRO A 380 -6.18 41.96 -13.91
N THR A 381 -6.77 41.18 -13.02
CA THR A 381 -7.59 41.63 -11.91
C THR A 381 -6.81 42.46 -10.89
N THR A 382 -5.66 41.96 -10.45
CA THR A 382 -4.78 42.65 -9.50
C THR A 382 -4.20 43.92 -10.12
N ARG A 383 -3.82 43.89 -11.39
CA ARG A 383 -3.34 45.05 -12.15
C ARG A 383 -4.41 46.14 -12.29
N SER A 384 -5.68 45.74 -12.51
CA SER A 384 -6.79 46.69 -12.55
C SER A 384 -7.00 47.35 -11.19
N ASN A 385 -7.06 46.55 -10.14
CA ASN A 385 -7.19 47.03 -8.76
C ASN A 385 -6.06 47.99 -8.36
N PHE A 386 -4.83 47.61 -8.69
CA PHE A 386 -3.64 48.44 -8.46
C PHE A 386 -3.76 49.80 -9.17
N ARG A 387 -4.23 49.82 -10.42
CA ARG A 387 -4.46 51.05 -11.20
C ARG A 387 -5.51 51.91 -10.56
N ASP A 388 -6.65 51.33 -10.19
CA ASP A 388 -7.77 52.05 -9.58
C ASP A 388 -7.38 52.72 -8.26
N ILE A 389 -6.59 52.02 -7.45
CA ILE A 389 -6.06 52.57 -6.20
C ILE A 389 -5.10 53.73 -6.49
N ARG A 390 -4.20 53.58 -7.45
CA ARG A 390 -3.25 54.66 -7.85
C ARG A 390 -3.98 55.91 -8.35
N GLU A 391 -5.07 55.71 -9.12
CA GLU A 391 -5.90 56.81 -9.62
C GLU A 391 -6.62 57.53 -8.49
N LYS A 392 -7.28 56.80 -7.61
CA LYS A 392 -7.98 57.35 -6.43
C LYS A 392 -7.06 58.11 -5.49
N LEU A 393 -5.80 57.70 -5.39
CA LEU A 393 -4.80 58.36 -4.54
C LEU A 393 -4.05 59.48 -5.26
N GLY A 394 -4.41 59.83 -6.51
CA GLY A 394 -3.73 60.88 -7.30
C GLY A 394 -2.28 60.58 -7.62
N MET A 395 -1.90 59.28 -7.64
CA MET A 395 -0.53 58.83 -7.93
C MET A 395 -0.24 58.64 -9.42
N MET A 396 -1.19 58.90 -10.33
CA MET A 396 -1.01 58.81 -11.77
C MET A 396 -0.25 60.05 -12.23
N THR A 397 0.91 59.86 -12.79
CA THR A 397 1.55 60.91 -13.63
C THR A 397 0.67 61.11 -14.86
N GLN A 398 0.20 62.31 -15.11
CA GLN A 398 -0.37 62.68 -16.40
C GLN A 398 0.69 62.32 -17.48
N SER A 399 0.40 61.32 -18.29
CA SER A 399 1.13 61.10 -19.54
C SER A 399 0.97 62.34 -20.36
N ARG A 400 2.03 63.18 -20.46
CA ARG A 400 2.11 64.22 -21.45
C ARG A 400 1.91 63.60 -22.81
N THR A 401 0.70 63.73 -23.33
CA THR A 401 0.47 63.63 -24.74
C THR A 401 1.20 64.77 -25.41
N THR A 402 2.44 64.54 -25.86
CA THR A 402 3.07 65.34 -26.88
C THR A 402 2.37 64.99 -28.18
N SER A 403 1.26 65.67 -28.46
CA SER A 403 0.78 65.86 -29.81
C SER A 403 1.80 66.79 -30.50
N SER A 404 2.74 66.26 -31.18
CA SER A 404 3.50 66.96 -32.22
C SER A 404 2.60 67.14 -33.44
N SER A 405 2.30 68.38 -33.70
CA SER A 405 1.80 68.90 -34.94
C SER A 405 2.73 68.57 -36.09
#